data_b6c9ed71040ea89c7f3598e9f35722f7
#
_entry.id   b6c9ed71040ea89c7f3598e9f35722f7
#
_cell.length_a   1.000
_cell.length_b   1.000
_cell.length_c   1.000
_cell.angle_alpha   90.00
_cell.angle_beta   90.00
_cell.angle_gamma   90.00
#
_symmetry.space_group_name_H-M   'P 1'
#
loop_
_entity.id
_entity.type
_entity.pdbx_description
1 polymer ?
#
loop_
_entity_poly.entity_id
_entity_poly.type
_entity_poly.pdbx_seq_one_letter_code
_entity_poly.pdbx_strand_id
1 'polypeptide(L)'
;MAAERAIQTKHGSMTLEQLAEMQPGMARLMVEYAERFWTMYYAAKAGNWALATYMHSEMAKLGKVVPVVRPKYAEGMVEFERTCMDPLLAAITATDWSAFDAAYRRAIEGSDTFHDRFAKPFIRFRLPPEPPPLLEMDPDVRRPRD
;
A
#
# COMPACT_ATOMS: atom_id res chain seq x y z
N MET A 1 12.54 19.50 36.25
CA MET A 1 12.75 18.74 34.98
C MET A 1 11.72 17.64 34.94
N ALA A 2 10.89 17.62 33.89
CA ALA A 2 9.97 16.51 33.69
C ALA A 2 10.79 15.25 33.43
N ALA A 3 10.53 14.16 34.14
CA ALA A 3 11.17 12.88 33.89
C ALA A 3 10.90 12.48 32.45
N GLU A 4 11.95 12.21 31.71
CA GLU A 4 11.88 11.73 30.33
C GLU A 4 11.07 10.43 30.32
N ARG A 5 9.86 10.47 29.75
CA ARG A 5 8.92 9.34 29.79
C ARG A 5 9.36 8.28 28.80
N ALA A 6 9.98 7.22 29.33
CA ALA A 6 10.41 6.09 28.53
C ALA A 6 9.29 5.05 28.40
N ILE A 7 9.20 4.40 27.24
CA ILE A 7 8.28 3.31 26.92
C ILE A 7 9.10 2.06 26.64
N GLN A 8 8.69 0.94 27.22
CA GLN A 8 9.29 -0.36 26.91
C GLN A 8 8.78 -0.85 25.55
N THR A 9 9.70 -1.13 24.64
CA THR A 9 9.45 -1.71 23.32
C THR A 9 9.89 -3.18 23.27
N LYS A 10 9.65 -3.86 22.17
CA LYS A 10 10.13 -5.25 21.95
C LYS A 10 11.66 -5.37 21.95
N HIS A 11 12.38 -4.29 21.69
CA HIS A 11 13.82 -4.29 21.49
C HIS A 11 14.58 -3.40 22.48
N GLY A 12 13.90 -2.90 23.52
CA GLY A 12 14.49 -2.05 24.56
C GLY A 12 13.60 -0.88 24.93
N SER A 13 14.13 0.05 25.72
CA SER A 13 13.42 1.25 26.16
C SER A 13 13.67 2.41 25.18
N MET A 14 12.64 3.18 24.90
CA MET A 14 12.71 4.38 24.07
C MET A 14 11.94 5.53 24.72
N THR A 15 12.43 6.76 24.52
CA THR A 15 11.68 7.96 24.92
C THR A 15 10.57 8.27 23.90
N LEU A 16 9.62 9.11 24.29
CA LEU A 16 8.56 9.57 23.37
C LEU A 16 9.14 10.39 22.22
N GLU A 17 10.19 11.18 22.50
CA GLU A 17 10.90 11.97 21.51
C GLU A 17 11.56 11.06 20.45
N GLN A 18 12.25 10.01 20.89
CA GLN A 18 12.84 9.02 19.98
C GLN A 18 11.78 8.34 19.11
N LEU A 19 10.64 7.97 19.67
CA LEU A 19 9.54 7.39 18.91
C LEU A 19 8.95 8.40 17.90
N ALA A 20 8.81 9.67 18.30
CA ALA A 20 8.34 10.72 17.40
C ALA A 20 9.28 10.96 16.21
N GLU A 21 10.59 10.92 16.43
CA GLU A 21 11.60 11.06 15.37
C GLU A 21 11.58 9.88 14.38
N MET A 22 11.14 8.70 14.82
CA MET A 22 11.04 7.51 13.98
C MET A 22 9.79 7.47 13.12
N GLN A 23 8.85 8.40 13.25
CA GLN A 23 7.64 8.43 12.45
C GLN A 23 7.96 8.45 10.96
N PRO A 24 7.37 7.55 10.16
CA PRO A 24 7.54 7.58 8.72
C PRO A 24 6.89 8.84 8.12
N GLY A 25 7.57 9.46 7.16
CA GLY A 25 6.97 10.48 6.32
C GLY A 25 6.05 9.86 5.26
N MET A 26 5.18 10.68 4.67
CA MET A 26 4.27 10.23 3.62
C MET A 26 5.02 9.64 2.41
N ALA A 27 6.14 10.23 2.03
CA ALA A 27 6.96 9.73 0.92
C ALA A 27 7.43 8.29 1.15
N ARG A 28 7.85 7.95 2.37
CA ARG A 28 8.26 6.59 2.72
C ARG A 28 7.08 5.61 2.66
N LEU A 29 5.93 5.98 3.22
CA LEU A 29 4.73 5.15 3.20
C LEU A 29 4.25 4.90 1.76
N MET A 30 4.31 5.92 0.89
CA MET A 30 3.86 5.80 -0.49
C MET A 30 4.77 4.96 -1.36
N VAL A 31 6.07 4.90 -1.09
CA VAL A 31 6.97 3.95 -1.77
C VAL A 31 6.55 2.51 -1.48
N GLU A 32 6.32 2.17 -0.22
CA GLU A 32 5.84 0.84 0.16
C GLU A 32 4.44 0.54 -0.40
N TYR A 33 3.56 1.54 -0.43
CA TYR A 33 2.22 1.42 -0.98
C TYR A 33 2.27 1.15 -2.49
N ALA A 34 3.09 1.90 -3.23
CA ALA A 34 3.26 1.75 -4.67
C ALA A 34 3.89 0.39 -5.05
N GLU A 35 4.85 -0.11 -4.28
CA GLU A 35 5.46 -1.42 -4.52
C GLU A 35 4.43 -2.55 -4.37
N ARG A 36 3.57 -2.48 -3.35
CA ARG A 36 2.49 -3.44 -3.15
C ARG A 36 1.42 -3.34 -4.24
N PHE A 37 1.11 -2.12 -4.66
CA PHE A 37 0.18 -1.86 -5.75
C PHE A 37 0.69 -2.46 -7.07
N TRP A 38 1.96 -2.27 -7.38
CA TRP A 38 2.63 -2.90 -8.53
C TRP A 38 2.59 -4.43 -8.46
N THR A 39 3.00 -5.00 -7.33
CA THR A 39 2.99 -6.46 -7.12
C THR A 39 1.58 -7.05 -7.27
N MET A 40 0.58 -6.39 -6.71
CA MET A 40 -0.83 -6.81 -6.77
C MET A 40 -1.32 -6.95 -8.22
N TYR A 41 -0.93 -6.03 -9.11
CA TYR A 41 -1.31 -6.09 -10.52
C TYR A 41 -0.82 -7.39 -11.18
N TYR A 42 0.48 -7.65 -11.06
CA TYR A 42 1.08 -8.82 -11.71
C TYR A 42 0.69 -10.14 -11.05
N ALA A 43 0.44 -10.15 -9.75
CA ALA A 43 -0.13 -11.29 -9.07
C ALA A 43 -1.52 -11.65 -9.62
N ALA A 44 -2.41 -10.68 -9.73
CA ALA A 44 -3.74 -10.88 -10.30
C ALA A 44 -3.67 -11.29 -11.78
N LYS A 45 -2.79 -10.66 -12.57
CA LYS A 45 -2.56 -10.99 -13.98
C LYS A 45 -2.09 -12.43 -14.18
N ALA A 46 -1.28 -12.94 -13.28
CA ALA A 46 -0.81 -14.34 -13.28
C ALA A 46 -1.81 -15.33 -12.67
N GLY A 47 -2.97 -14.87 -12.21
CA GLY A 47 -3.96 -15.71 -11.50
C GLY A 47 -3.58 -16.03 -10.05
N ASN A 48 -2.54 -15.39 -9.51
CA ASN A 48 -2.15 -15.55 -8.11
C ASN A 48 -3.01 -14.63 -7.20
N TRP A 49 -4.28 -15.00 -7.07
CA TRP A 49 -5.25 -14.23 -6.29
C TRP A 49 -4.94 -14.21 -4.80
N ALA A 50 -4.26 -15.24 -4.30
CA ALA A 50 -3.79 -15.26 -2.90
C ALA A 50 -2.75 -14.17 -2.63
N LEU A 51 -1.77 -13.98 -3.53
CA LEU A 51 -0.78 -12.92 -3.43
C LEU A 51 -1.42 -11.55 -3.63
N ALA A 52 -2.36 -11.41 -4.59
CA ALA A 52 -3.10 -10.17 -4.80
C ALA A 52 -3.90 -9.75 -3.55
N THR A 53 -4.58 -10.71 -2.91
CA THR A 53 -5.30 -10.50 -1.64
C THR A 53 -4.34 -10.05 -0.53
N TYR A 54 -3.21 -10.70 -0.41
CA TYR A 54 -2.20 -10.35 0.59
C TYR A 54 -1.68 -8.92 0.39
N MET A 55 -1.33 -8.55 -0.85
CA MET A 55 -0.87 -7.19 -1.16
C MET A 55 -1.92 -6.13 -0.87
N HIS A 56 -3.19 -6.39 -1.23
CA HIS A 56 -4.30 -5.50 -0.89
C HIS A 56 -4.44 -5.31 0.64
N SER A 57 -4.37 -6.39 1.40
CA SER A 57 -4.43 -6.37 2.86
C SER A 57 -3.29 -5.55 3.47
N GLU A 58 -2.08 -5.71 2.96
CA GLU A 58 -0.92 -4.95 3.44
C GLU A 58 -1.02 -3.45 3.08
N MET A 59 -1.59 -3.12 1.91
CA MET A 59 -1.89 -1.74 1.55
C MET A 59 -2.94 -1.12 2.49
N ALA A 60 -3.99 -1.87 2.84
CA ALA A 60 -5.01 -1.40 3.79
C ALA A 60 -4.42 -1.13 5.19
N LYS A 61 -3.44 -1.94 5.63
CA LYS A 61 -2.71 -1.70 6.89
C LYS A 61 -1.88 -0.41 6.83
N LEU A 62 -1.19 -0.15 5.71
CA LEU A 62 -0.48 1.11 5.49
C LEU A 62 -1.43 2.30 5.48
N GLY A 63 -2.59 2.17 4.84
CA GLY A 63 -3.63 3.21 4.81
C GLY A 63 -4.07 3.64 6.21
N LYS A 64 -4.11 2.72 7.19
CA LYS A 64 -4.43 3.01 8.59
C LYS A 64 -3.33 3.78 9.33
N VAL A 65 -2.10 3.71 8.86
CA VAL A 65 -0.99 4.47 9.47
C VAL A 65 -1.05 5.95 9.08
N VAL A 66 -1.52 6.25 7.87
CA VAL A 66 -1.55 7.61 7.32
C VAL A 66 -2.28 8.62 8.21
N PRO A 67 -3.50 8.36 8.70
CA PRO A 67 -4.21 9.29 9.59
C PRO A 67 -3.46 9.62 10.89
N VAL A 68 -2.67 8.67 11.37
CA VAL A 68 -1.90 8.83 12.61
C VAL A 68 -0.68 9.72 12.39
N VAL A 69 0.07 9.47 11.33
CA VAL A 69 1.36 10.15 11.10
C VAL A 69 1.23 11.42 10.25
N ARG A 70 0.13 11.53 9.49
CA ARG A 70 -0.15 12.68 8.62
C ARG A 70 -1.67 12.97 8.58
N PRO A 71 -2.26 13.53 9.65
CA PRO A 71 -3.71 13.73 9.78
C PRO A 71 -4.34 14.51 8.63
N LYS A 72 -3.60 15.43 7.99
CA LYS A 72 -4.12 16.21 6.86
C LYS A 72 -4.53 15.35 5.64
N TYR A 73 -4.05 14.11 5.55
CA TYR A 73 -4.41 13.18 4.47
C TYR A 73 -5.48 12.18 4.88
N ALA A 74 -5.98 12.22 6.12
CA ALA A 74 -6.88 11.21 6.67
C ALA A 74 -8.15 11.03 5.83
N GLU A 75 -8.85 12.13 5.53
CA GLU A 75 -10.08 12.08 4.72
C GLU A 75 -9.81 11.60 3.30
N GLY A 76 -8.73 12.10 2.68
CA GLY A 76 -8.32 11.67 1.34
C GLY A 76 -8.00 10.18 1.28
N MET A 77 -7.35 9.63 2.31
CA MET A 77 -7.02 8.20 2.37
C MET A 77 -8.27 7.34 2.49
N VAL A 78 -9.22 7.72 3.35
CA VAL A 78 -10.51 7.02 3.49
C VAL A 78 -11.28 7.05 2.16
N GLU A 79 -11.33 8.20 1.49
CA GLU A 79 -11.99 8.34 0.19
C GLU A 79 -11.32 7.47 -0.88
N PHE A 80 -9.98 7.48 -0.95
CA PHE A 80 -9.22 6.65 -1.88
C PHE A 80 -9.46 5.16 -1.65
N GLU A 81 -9.44 4.70 -0.40
CA GLU A 81 -9.74 3.32 -0.07
C GLU A 81 -11.14 2.92 -0.56
N ARG A 82 -12.14 3.72 -0.26
CA ARG A 82 -13.52 3.44 -0.66
C ARG A 82 -13.73 3.47 -2.18
N THR A 83 -13.13 4.43 -2.89
CA THR A 83 -13.39 4.64 -4.32
C THR A 83 -12.47 3.85 -5.23
N CYS A 84 -11.26 3.51 -4.77
CA CYS A 84 -10.24 2.86 -5.58
C CYS A 84 -9.88 1.46 -5.07
N MET A 85 -9.72 1.28 -3.74
CA MET A 85 -9.25 0.02 -3.20
C MET A 85 -10.37 -1.01 -2.99
N ASP A 86 -11.56 -0.59 -2.56
CA ASP A 86 -12.71 -1.49 -2.40
C ASP A 86 -13.14 -2.15 -3.72
N PRO A 87 -13.20 -1.45 -4.87
CA PRO A 87 -13.46 -2.10 -6.15
C PRO A 87 -12.40 -3.13 -6.55
N LEU A 88 -11.14 -2.89 -6.22
CA LEU A 88 -10.06 -3.87 -6.42
C LEU A 88 -10.28 -5.13 -5.57
N LEU A 89 -10.62 -4.96 -4.30
CA LEU A 89 -10.91 -6.08 -3.41
C LEU A 89 -12.09 -6.91 -3.91
N ALA A 90 -13.14 -6.25 -4.40
CA ALA A 90 -14.29 -6.94 -4.96
C ALA A 90 -13.92 -7.81 -6.17
N ALA A 91 -13.09 -7.29 -7.08
CA ALA A 91 -12.60 -8.02 -8.24
C ALA A 91 -11.66 -9.17 -7.86
N ILE A 92 -10.77 -8.97 -6.88
CA ILE A 92 -9.89 -10.01 -6.33
C ILE A 92 -10.73 -11.14 -5.73
N THR A 93 -11.73 -10.81 -4.92
CA THR A 93 -12.61 -11.79 -4.27
C THR A 93 -13.38 -12.61 -5.29
N ALA A 94 -13.81 -11.97 -6.39
CA ALA A 94 -14.49 -12.63 -7.51
C ALA A 94 -13.51 -13.37 -8.45
N THR A 95 -12.21 -13.23 -8.26
CA THR A 95 -11.18 -13.73 -9.19
C THR A 95 -11.40 -13.30 -10.64
N ASP A 96 -11.90 -12.08 -10.82
CA ASP A 96 -12.28 -11.51 -12.13
C ASP A 96 -11.19 -10.57 -12.63
N TRP A 97 -10.37 -11.06 -13.55
CA TRP A 97 -9.28 -10.28 -14.13
C TRP A 97 -9.77 -9.03 -14.87
N SER A 98 -10.85 -9.14 -15.65
CA SER A 98 -11.37 -8.01 -16.42
C SER A 98 -11.85 -6.87 -15.52
N ALA A 99 -12.62 -7.21 -14.48
CA ALA A 99 -13.05 -6.25 -13.47
C ALA A 99 -11.85 -5.66 -12.70
N PHE A 100 -10.85 -6.49 -12.39
CA PHE A 100 -9.65 -6.07 -11.69
C PHE A 100 -8.82 -5.07 -12.53
N ASP A 101 -8.52 -5.38 -13.80
CA ASP A 101 -7.75 -4.49 -14.68
C ASP A 101 -8.44 -3.14 -14.84
N ALA A 102 -9.77 -3.14 -15.03
CA ALA A 102 -10.56 -1.91 -15.10
C ALA A 102 -10.52 -1.09 -13.80
N ALA A 103 -10.67 -1.74 -12.65
CA ALA A 103 -10.58 -1.09 -11.34
C ALA A 103 -9.16 -0.56 -11.07
N TYR A 104 -8.13 -1.29 -11.48
CA TYR A 104 -6.73 -0.89 -11.30
C TYR A 104 -6.40 0.38 -12.09
N ARG A 105 -6.85 0.47 -13.34
CA ARG A 105 -6.69 1.68 -14.16
C ARG A 105 -7.38 2.89 -13.54
N ARG A 106 -8.63 2.71 -13.06
CA ARG A 106 -9.33 3.78 -12.32
C ARG A 106 -8.61 4.18 -11.03
N ALA A 107 -7.96 3.23 -10.36
CA ALA A 107 -7.19 3.53 -9.15
C ALA A 107 -5.94 4.36 -9.46
N ILE A 108 -5.29 4.15 -10.60
CA ILE A 108 -4.18 5.01 -11.08
C ILE A 108 -4.70 6.44 -11.31
N GLU A 109 -5.80 6.61 -12.02
CA GLU A 109 -6.42 7.92 -12.26
C GLU A 109 -6.86 8.58 -10.94
N GLY A 110 -7.42 7.81 -10.02
CA GLY A 110 -7.77 8.27 -8.67
C GLY A 110 -6.56 8.75 -7.89
N SER A 111 -5.45 8.03 -7.94
CA SER A 111 -4.18 8.44 -7.34
C SER A 111 -3.70 9.79 -7.86
N ASP A 112 -3.77 10.01 -9.16
CA ASP A 112 -3.41 11.29 -9.78
C ASP A 112 -4.31 12.42 -9.28
N THR A 113 -5.61 12.20 -9.19
CA THR A 113 -6.59 13.16 -8.64
C THR A 113 -6.25 13.55 -7.21
N PHE A 114 -5.87 12.60 -6.36
CA PHE A 114 -5.47 12.88 -4.98
C PHE A 114 -4.15 13.64 -4.91
N HIS A 115 -3.17 13.31 -5.75
CA HIS A 115 -1.92 14.05 -5.81
C HIS A 115 -2.15 15.51 -6.26
N ASP A 116 -3.04 15.76 -7.20
CA ASP A 116 -3.45 17.12 -7.59
C ASP A 116 -4.11 17.87 -6.43
N ARG A 117 -5.06 17.22 -5.73
CA ARG A 117 -5.76 17.81 -4.58
C ARG A 117 -4.80 18.25 -3.48
N PHE A 118 -3.75 17.50 -3.24
CA PHE A 118 -2.75 17.78 -2.21
C PHE A 118 -1.53 18.57 -2.73
N ALA A 119 -1.66 19.28 -3.84
CA ALA A 119 -0.63 20.11 -4.44
C ALA A 119 0.67 19.35 -4.77
N LYS A 120 0.54 18.12 -5.27
CA LYS A 120 1.65 17.30 -5.73
C LYS A 120 1.43 16.78 -7.17
N PRO A 121 1.11 17.68 -8.12
CA PRO A 121 0.78 17.28 -9.49
C PRO A 121 1.96 16.63 -10.24
N PHE A 122 3.17 16.72 -9.70
CA PHE A 122 4.38 16.13 -10.24
C PHE A 122 4.57 14.65 -9.84
N ILE A 123 3.69 14.10 -8.98
CA ILE A 123 3.69 12.69 -8.62
C ILE A 123 2.65 11.98 -9.47
N ARG A 124 3.12 11.10 -10.35
CA ARG A 124 2.25 10.28 -11.21
C ARG A 124 2.72 8.84 -11.13
N PHE A 125 1.83 7.96 -10.70
CA PHE A 125 2.13 6.54 -10.71
C PHE A 125 2.09 6.02 -12.15
N ARG A 126 3.11 5.23 -12.50
CA ARG A 126 3.15 4.50 -13.76
C ARG A 126 3.40 3.02 -13.47
N LEU A 127 2.48 2.15 -13.94
CA LEU A 127 2.69 0.71 -13.83
C LEU A 127 3.95 0.32 -14.61
N PRO A 128 4.96 -0.28 -13.97
CA PRO A 128 6.12 -0.81 -14.67
C PRO A 128 5.71 -1.92 -15.65
N PRO A 129 6.40 -2.06 -16.78
CA PRO A 129 6.06 -3.07 -17.80
C PRO A 129 6.33 -4.52 -17.36
N GLU A 130 7.22 -4.70 -16.38
CA GLU A 130 7.61 -6.00 -15.85
C GLU A 130 7.15 -6.17 -14.39
N PRO A 131 6.93 -7.41 -13.91
CA PRO A 131 6.64 -7.67 -12.51
C PRO A 131 7.84 -7.32 -11.61
N PRO A 132 7.61 -7.12 -10.29
CA PRO A 132 8.70 -6.93 -9.35
C PRO A 132 9.64 -8.14 -9.34
N PRO A 133 10.97 -7.93 -9.38
CA PRO A 133 11.93 -9.03 -9.59
C PRO A 133 12.15 -9.91 -8.35
N LEU A 134 11.65 -9.50 -7.18
CA LEU A 134 11.91 -10.19 -5.91
C LEU A 134 10.86 -11.23 -5.54
N LEU A 135 9.72 -11.26 -6.21
CA LEU A 135 8.61 -12.16 -5.90
C LEU A 135 8.20 -12.96 -7.13
N GLU A 136 7.89 -14.24 -6.90
CA GLU A 136 7.31 -15.09 -7.91
C GLU A 136 5.81 -14.81 -8.08
N MET A 137 5.39 -14.56 -9.30
CA MET A 137 3.98 -14.27 -9.60
C MET A 137 3.18 -15.54 -9.92
N ASP A 138 3.83 -16.58 -10.46
CA ASP A 138 3.15 -17.83 -10.81
C ASP A 138 2.72 -18.57 -9.53
N PRO A 139 1.40 -18.82 -9.32
CA PRO A 139 0.91 -19.51 -8.13
C PRO A 139 1.32 -20.99 -8.07
N ASP A 140 1.69 -21.58 -9.21
CA ASP A 140 1.99 -22.99 -9.34
C ASP A 140 3.49 -23.33 -9.21
N VAL A 141 4.36 -22.32 -9.12
CA VAL A 141 5.78 -22.52 -8.90
C VAL A 141 6.04 -23.16 -7.56
N ARG A 142 6.44 -24.43 -7.60
CA ARG A 142 6.91 -25.17 -6.43
C ARG A 142 8.43 -25.14 -6.40
N ARG A 143 8.99 -24.52 -5.36
CA ARG A 143 10.43 -24.64 -5.11
C ARG A 143 10.73 -26.00 -4.53
N PRO A 144 11.87 -26.64 -4.91
CA PRO A 144 12.33 -27.84 -4.23
C PRO A 144 12.39 -27.57 -2.72
N ARG A 145 11.91 -28.51 -1.93
CA ARG A 145 12.17 -28.53 -0.48
C ARG A 145 13.55 -29.08 -0.29
N ASP A 146 14.48 -28.25 0.17
CA ASP A 146 15.81 -28.72 0.59
C ASP A 146 15.69 -29.65 1.77
#